data_869e7ed9af9ab5262a412b55e321bef4
#
_entry.id   869e7ed9af9ab5262a412b55e321bef4
#
_cell.length_a   1.000
_cell.length_b   1.000
_cell.length_c   1.000
_cell.angle_alpha   90.00
_cell.angle_beta   90.00
_cell.angle_gamma   90.00
#
_symmetry.space_group_name_H-M   'P 1'
#
loop_
_entity.id
_entity.type
_entity.pdbx_description
1 polymer ?
#
loop_
_entity_poly.entity_id
_entity_poly.type
_entity_poly.pdbx_seq_one_letter_code
_entity_poly.pdbx_strand_id
1 'polypeptide(L)'
;MDCKKAQSLVTAYIMRKLNDKDLEDFLEHVDSCDECYEELEIYYTVHYTIARLDEDEADQVYNVKKALQNRLEESRFYIWRTKVSRIYRMGLMVLAELLLVVILMTQAD
;
A
#
# COMPACT_ATOMS: atom_id res chain seq x y z
N MET A 1 -8.47 9.88 7.12
CA MET A 1 -8.11 10.72 5.94
C MET A 1 -9.40 11.17 5.27
N ASP A 2 -9.51 12.45 4.95
CA ASP A 2 -10.66 12.97 4.21
C ASP A 2 -10.39 12.98 2.68
N CYS A 3 -11.43 13.26 1.89
CA CYS A 3 -11.30 13.26 0.43
C CYS A 3 -10.32 14.31 -0.06
N LYS A 4 -10.30 15.48 0.57
CA LYS A 4 -9.41 16.57 0.20
C LYS A 4 -7.94 16.17 0.35
N LYS A 5 -7.61 15.52 1.45
CA LYS A 5 -6.25 15.03 1.70
C LYS A 5 -5.90 13.89 0.75
N ALA A 6 -6.82 12.95 0.52
CA ALA A 6 -6.60 11.87 -0.42
C ALA A 6 -6.33 12.40 -1.83
N GLN A 7 -7.11 13.38 -2.28
CA GLN A 7 -6.91 14.01 -3.59
C GLN A 7 -5.56 14.69 -3.69
N SER A 8 -5.09 15.31 -2.62
CA SER A 8 -3.76 15.93 -2.61
C SER A 8 -2.62 14.93 -2.69
N LEU A 9 -2.86 13.67 -2.33
CA LEU A 9 -1.85 12.61 -2.35
C LEU A 9 -1.83 11.78 -3.64
N VAL A 10 -2.80 11.96 -4.54
CA VAL A 10 -2.91 11.16 -5.76
C VAL A 10 -1.63 11.22 -6.59
N THR A 11 -1.13 12.41 -6.86
CA THR A 11 0.09 12.60 -7.66
C THR A 11 1.29 11.96 -6.98
N ALA A 12 1.43 12.16 -5.66
CA ALA A 12 2.53 11.56 -4.90
C ALA A 12 2.45 10.02 -4.93
N TYR A 13 1.23 9.46 -4.89
CA TYR A 13 1.05 8.01 -5.02
C TYR A 13 1.52 7.51 -6.39
N ILE A 14 1.12 8.19 -7.46
CA ILE A 14 1.50 7.80 -8.82
C ILE A 14 3.02 7.87 -8.99
N MET A 15 3.65 8.88 -8.42
CA MET A 15 5.10 9.09 -8.49
C MET A 15 5.90 8.27 -7.48
N ARG A 16 5.22 7.43 -6.67
CA ARG A 16 5.83 6.56 -5.63
C ARG A 16 6.60 7.35 -4.57
N LYS A 17 6.05 8.48 -4.15
CA LYS A 17 6.68 9.37 -3.16
C LYS A 17 5.99 9.35 -1.79
N LEU A 18 5.00 8.49 -1.58
CA LEU A 18 4.32 8.38 -0.30
C LEU A 18 5.13 7.54 0.68
N ASN A 19 5.15 7.97 1.95
CA ASN A 19 5.69 7.13 3.02
C ASN A 19 4.68 6.00 3.37
N ASP A 20 5.12 5.04 4.18
CA ASP A 20 4.31 3.85 4.47
C ASP A 20 2.98 4.19 5.14
N LYS A 21 2.97 5.16 6.06
CA LYS A 21 1.75 5.55 6.77
C LYS A 21 0.75 6.23 5.82
N ASP A 22 1.22 7.18 5.03
CA ASP A 22 0.36 7.88 4.07
C ASP A 22 -0.12 6.93 2.98
N LEU A 23 0.72 5.99 2.55
CA LEU A 23 0.33 4.98 1.58
C LEU A 23 -0.80 4.10 2.12
N GLU A 24 -0.69 3.63 3.36
CA GLU A 24 -1.72 2.81 4.00
C GLU A 24 -3.03 3.58 4.12
N ASP A 25 -2.98 4.81 4.62
CA ASP A 25 -4.17 5.66 4.78
C ASP A 25 -4.82 5.97 3.43
N PHE A 26 -4.01 6.25 2.42
CA PHE A 26 -4.49 6.53 1.07
C PHE A 26 -5.19 5.32 0.46
N LEU A 27 -4.59 4.13 0.55
CA LEU A 27 -5.19 2.90 0.02
C LEU A 27 -6.50 2.56 0.72
N GLU A 28 -6.55 2.72 2.03
CA GLU A 28 -7.77 2.49 2.80
C GLU A 28 -8.88 3.45 2.38
N HIS A 29 -8.55 4.72 2.18
CA HIS A 29 -9.53 5.71 1.75
C HIS A 29 -10.05 5.42 0.34
N VAL A 30 -9.16 5.11 -0.60
CA VAL A 30 -9.52 4.79 -1.99
C VAL A 30 -10.41 3.55 -2.06
N ASP A 31 -10.16 2.56 -1.20
CA ASP A 31 -11.00 1.36 -1.15
C ASP A 31 -12.42 1.65 -0.64
N SER A 32 -12.59 2.68 0.19
CA SER A 32 -13.86 3.01 0.81
C SER A 32 -14.59 4.19 0.16
N CYS A 33 -13.95 4.92 -0.75
CA CYS A 33 -14.51 6.12 -1.36
C CYS A 33 -14.42 6.02 -2.88
N ASP A 34 -15.57 5.80 -3.53
CA ASP A 34 -15.64 5.65 -4.99
C ASP A 34 -15.21 6.90 -5.73
N GLU A 35 -15.54 8.09 -5.20
CA GLU A 35 -15.15 9.36 -5.82
C GLU A 35 -13.62 9.52 -5.87
N CYS A 36 -12.95 9.19 -4.78
CA CYS A 36 -11.49 9.27 -4.74
C CYS A 36 -10.84 8.21 -5.61
N TYR A 37 -11.44 7.03 -5.71
CA TYR A 37 -10.98 6.00 -6.62
C TYR A 37 -11.09 6.44 -8.08
N GLU A 38 -12.23 7.03 -8.46
CA GLU A 38 -12.42 7.54 -9.81
C GLU A 38 -11.42 8.64 -10.15
N GLU A 39 -11.15 9.52 -9.21
CA GLU A 39 -10.17 10.58 -9.39
C GLU A 39 -8.76 10.02 -9.57
N LEU A 40 -8.39 9.03 -8.77
CA LEU A 40 -7.13 8.31 -8.95
C LEU A 40 -7.03 7.68 -10.33
N GLU A 41 -8.10 7.04 -10.79
CA GLU A 41 -8.14 6.41 -12.11
C GLU A 41 -7.93 7.44 -13.23
N ILE A 42 -8.56 8.62 -13.12
CA ILE A 42 -8.40 9.70 -14.10
C ILE A 42 -6.96 10.18 -14.15
N TYR A 43 -6.38 10.51 -13.00
CA TYR A 43 -5.00 11.00 -12.94
C TYR A 43 -4.00 9.93 -13.39
N TYR A 44 -4.23 8.69 -13.01
CA TYR A 44 -3.37 7.60 -13.45
C TYR A 44 -3.44 7.41 -14.96
N THR A 45 -4.62 7.51 -15.54
CA THR A 45 -4.83 7.41 -16.99
C THR A 45 -4.06 8.49 -17.74
N VAL A 46 -4.09 9.74 -17.25
CA VAL A 46 -3.35 10.85 -17.87
C VAL A 46 -1.86 10.57 -17.84
N HIS A 47 -1.31 10.19 -16.68
CA HIS A 47 0.12 9.89 -16.56
C HIS A 47 0.54 8.71 -17.43
N TYR A 48 -0.27 7.67 -17.48
CA TYR A 48 0.02 6.48 -18.28
C TYR A 48 0.01 6.81 -19.77
N THR A 49 -0.99 7.59 -20.23
CA THR A 49 -1.13 7.97 -21.62
C THR A 49 0.03 8.85 -22.07
N ILE A 50 0.46 9.81 -21.24
CA ILE A 50 1.61 10.66 -21.56
C ILE A 50 2.88 9.82 -21.72
N ALA A 51 3.05 8.80 -20.89
CA ALA A 51 4.22 7.93 -20.95
C ALA A 51 4.21 6.99 -22.16
N ARG A 52 3.04 6.74 -22.79
CA ARG A 52 2.87 5.75 -23.87
C ARG A 52 2.05 6.30 -25.03
N LEU A 53 2.48 7.42 -25.59
CA LEU A 53 1.76 8.11 -26.68
C LEU A 53 1.71 7.30 -27.98
N ASP A 54 2.59 6.32 -28.17
CA ASP A 54 2.73 5.56 -29.42
C ASP A 54 1.78 4.33 -29.50
N GLU A 55 1.01 4.05 -28.45
CA GLU A 55 0.12 2.88 -28.42
C GLU A 55 -1.29 3.24 -28.93
N ASP A 56 -2.01 2.22 -29.42
CA ASP A 56 -3.38 2.35 -29.89
C ASP A 56 -4.33 2.68 -28.73
N GLU A 57 -5.30 3.56 -28.98
CA GLU A 57 -6.18 4.13 -27.95
C GLU A 57 -7.01 3.07 -27.20
N ALA A 58 -7.50 2.06 -27.91
CA ALA A 58 -8.30 0.99 -27.33
C ALA A 58 -7.45 0.10 -26.42
N ASP A 59 -6.23 -0.23 -26.84
CA ASP A 59 -5.29 -1.01 -26.04
C ASP A 59 -4.82 -0.23 -24.82
N GLN A 60 -4.66 1.08 -24.94
CA GLN A 60 -4.26 1.95 -23.82
C GLN A 60 -5.30 1.93 -22.71
N VAL A 61 -6.59 2.03 -23.01
CA VAL A 61 -7.65 2.03 -21.99
C VAL A 61 -7.65 0.72 -21.20
N TYR A 62 -7.55 -0.41 -21.90
CA TYR A 62 -7.50 -1.72 -21.25
C TYR A 62 -6.25 -1.87 -20.38
N ASN A 63 -5.11 -1.49 -20.91
CA ASN A 63 -3.82 -1.61 -20.23
C ASN A 63 -3.73 -0.68 -19.01
N VAL A 64 -4.33 0.51 -19.07
CA VAL A 64 -4.38 1.44 -17.94
C VAL A 64 -5.11 0.85 -16.75
N LYS A 65 -6.31 0.29 -16.98
CA LYS A 65 -7.09 -0.33 -15.91
C LYS A 65 -6.36 -1.49 -15.27
N LYS A 66 -5.77 -2.35 -16.08
CA LYS A 66 -4.99 -3.49 -15.59
C LYS A 66 -3.75 -3.04 -14.85
N ALA A 67 -3.03 -2.05 -15.37
CA ALA A 67 -1.82 -1.52 -14.73
C ALA A 67 -2.16 -0.89 -13.38
N LEU A 68 -3.25 -0.13 -13.28
CA LEU A 68 -3.69 0.47 -12.02
C LEU A 68 -4.06 -0.59 -11.00
N GLN A 69 -4.82 -1.61 -11.39
CA GLN A 69 -5.19 -2.70 -10.49
C GLN A 69 -3.97 -3.47 -10.00
N ASN A 70 -3.03 -3.77 -10.90
CA ASN A 70 -1.79 -4.45 -10.53
C ASN A 70 -0.97 -3.62 -9.54
N ARG A 71 -0.92 -2.31 -9.74
CA ARG A 71 -0.21 -1.42 -8.84
C ARG A 71 -0.87 -1.32 -7.47
N LEU A 72 -2.19 -1.27 -7.42
CA LEU A 72 -2.92 -1.27 -6.16
C LEU A 72 -2.71 -2.57 -5.39
N GLU A 73 -2.74 -3.71 -6.07
CA GLU A 73 -2.47 -5.02 -5.47
C GLU A 73 -1.04 -5.10 -4.95
N GLU A 74 -0.07 -4.62 -5.72
CA GLU A 74 1.34 -4.57 -5.32
C GLU A 74 1.52 -3.69 -4.08
N SER A 75 0.86 -2.53 -4.04
CA SER A 75 0.91 -1.63 -2.89
C SER A 75 0.28 -2.25 -1.65
N ARG A 76 -0.86 -2.93 -1.80
CA ARG A 76 -1.53 -3.64 -0.70
C ARG A 76 -0.66 -4.78 -0.18
N PHE A 77 -0.04 -5.54 -1.07
CA PHE A 77 0.87 -6.62 -0.69
C PHE A 77 2.07 -6.09 0.09
N TYR A 78 2.65 -4.97 -0.35
CA TYR A 78 3.75 -4.32 0.34
C TYR A 78 3.37 -3.95 1.77
N ILE A 79 2.21 -3.32 1.96
CA ILE A 79 1.72 -2.92 3.28
C ILE A 79 1.46 -4.15 4.14
N TRP A 80 0.81 -5.19 3.60
CA TRP A 80 0.56 -6.44 4.32
C TRP A 80 1.87 -7.09 4.78
N ARG A 81 2.84 -7.17 3.90
CA ARG A 81 4.14 -7.74 4.22
C ARG A 81 4.84 -6.97 5.34
N THR A 82 4.79 -5.65 5.29
CA THR A 82 5.40 -4.79 6.32
C THR A 82 4.72 -5.00 7.67
N LYS A 83 3.38 -5.09 7.69
CA LYS A 83 2.62 -5.35 8.93
C LYS A 83 2.93 -6.72 9.51
N VAL A 84 2.95 -7.76 8.69
CA VAL A 84 3.24 -9.13 9.12
C VAL A 84 4.66 -9.22 9.68
N SER A 85 5.62 -8.59 9.02
CA SER A 85 7.01 -8.56 9.48
C SER A 85 7.13 -7.90 10.86
N ARG A 86 6.39 -6.80 11.08
CA ARG A 86 6.38 -6.11 12.38
C ARG A 86 5.79 -6.99 13.48
N ILE A 87 4.66 -7.64 13.21
CA ILE A 87 4.00 -8.54 14.16
C ILE A 87 4.92 -9.73 14.46
N TYR A 88 5.57 -10.29 13.46
CA TYR A 88 6.50 -11.40 13.61
C TYR A 88 7.68 -11.04 14.53
N ARG A 89 8.26 -9.86 14.35
CA ARG A 89 9.34 -9.39 15.20
C ARG A 89 8.91 -9.23 16.67
N MET A 90 7.72 -8.66 16.88
CA MET A 90 7.16 -8.51 18.23
C MET A 90 6.91 -9.87 18.88
N GLY A 91 6.36 -10.84 18.13
CA GLY A 91 6.12 -12.18 18.60
C GLY A 91 7.40 -12.90 19.00
N LEU A 92 8.47 -12.75 18.22
CA LEU A 92 9.77 -13.34 18.51
C LEU A 92 10.36 -12.77 19.80
N MET A 93 10.26 -11.46 20.02
CA MET A 93 10.75 -10.82 21.23
C MET A 93 10.02 -11.32 22.48
N VAL A 94 8.70 -11.42 22.41
CA VAL A 94 7.88 -11.93 23.53
C VAL A 94 8.23 -13.38 23.83
N LEU A 95 8.39 -14.24 22.81
CA LEU A 95 8.77 -15.62 22.99
C LEU A 95 10.14 -15.75 23.63
N ALA A 96 11.10 -14.93 23.23
CA ALA A 96 12.45 -14.93 23.81
C ALA A 96 12.42 -14.56 25.30
N GLU A 97 11.62 -13.56 25.69
CA GLU A 97 11.45 -13.16 27.07
C GLU A 97 10.80 -14.27 27.92
N LEU A 98 9.77 -14.92 27.40
CA LEU A 98 9.11 -16.03 28.08
C LEU A 98 10.06 -17.22 28.31
N LEU A 99 10.84 -17.57 27.30
CA LEU A 99 11.86 -18.62 27.43
C LEU A 99 12.90 -18.28 28.49
N LEU A 100 13.33 -17.02 28.53
CA LEU A 100 14.30 -16.56 29.52
C LEU A 100 13.75 -16.69 30.94
N VAL A 101 12.50 -16.31 31.15
CA VAL A 101 11.82 -16.43 32.45
C VAL A 101 11.71 -17.89 32.88
N VAL A 102 11.34 -18.79 31.98
CA VAL A 102 11.23 -20.23 32.26
C VAL A 102 12.57 -20.80 32.63
N ILE A 103 13.64 -20.45 31.90
CA ILE A 103 15.01 -20.92 32.23
C ILE A 103 15.45 -20.44 33.62
N LEU A 104 15.19 -19.17 33.95
CA LEU A 104 15.51 -18.63 35.26
C LEU A 104 14.71 -19.32 36.36
N MET A 105 13.45 -19.64 36.16
CA MET A 105 12.63 -20.36 37.13
C MET A 105 13.12 -21.78 37.36
N THR A 106 13.54 -22.48 36.29
CA THR A 106 14.07 -23.83 36.41
C THR A 106 15.43 -23.88 37.08
N GLN A 107 16.26 -22.85 36.95
CA GLN A 107 17.56 -22.77 37.62
C GLN A 107 17.44 -22.36 39.10
N ALA A 108 16.35 -21.69 39.47
CA ALA A 108 16.13 -21.27 40.87
C ALA A 108 15.64 -22.43 41.76
N ASP A 109 15.21 -23.54 41.18
CA ASP A 109 14.83 -24.74 41.88
C ASP A 109 16.06 -25.66 42.02
#